data_ad96a9abb3612e6c5a3a69b198c1f2ab
#
_entry.id   ad96a9abb3612e6c5a3a69b198c1f2ab
#
_cell.length_a   1.000
_cell.length_b   1.000
_cell.length_c   1.000
_cell.angle_alpha   90.00
_cell.angle_beta   90.00
_cell.angle_gamma   90.00
#
_symmetry.space_group_name_H-M   'P 1'
#
loop_
_entity.id
_entity.type
_entity.pdbx_description
1 polymer ?
#
loop_
_entity_poly.entity_id
_entity_poly.type
_entity_poly.pdbx_seq_one_letter_code
_entity_poly.pdbx_strand_id
1 'polypeptide(L)'
;MELKEMRRLVLNPATSTSILEEIFEKNRQETHAHAIWVGLAIHPRTPEVLREAVFPHLFWRDLLKVLNCPAVPERAKKKVVELLQRRMERAATGEWKAFARACAPRLFPWVMKQDEPGLFGILLENPRMTETALVRLIHSPAMTPEFSVQIVDNRLWQNRRSVRKALVYSKKSDLTTALVSLKGLTKPELKEVMSTFTLHPLILMSAKALISEKDGRK
;
A
#
# COMPACT_ATOMS: atom_id res chain seq x y z
N MET A 1 31.40 -24.96 0.31
CA MET A 1 30.42 -24.53 1.34
C MET A 1 29.10 -25.19 0.99
N GLU A 2 28.49 -25.91 1.93
CA GLU A 2 27.22 -26.60 1.72
C GLU A 2 26.04 -25.64 1.70
N LEU A 3 24.94 -26.01 1.03
CA LEU A 3 23.72 -25.19 0.91
C LEU A 3 23.14 -24.77 2.29
N LYS A 4 23.21 -25.68 3.26
CA LYS A 4 22.72 -25.45 4.63
C LYS A 4 23.56 -24.39 5.35
N GLU A 5 24.86 -24.44 5.18
CA GLU A 5 25.79 -23.46 5.75
C GLU A 5 25.60 -22.07 5.11
N MET A 6 25.49 -22.00 3.79
CA MET A 6 25.22 -20.75 3.08
C MET A 6 23.93 -20.09 3.55
N ARG A 7 22.84 -20.87 3.73
CA ARG A 7 21.59 -20.35 4.29
C ARG A 7 21.77 -19.78 5.71
N ARG A 8 22.54 -20.43 6.56
CA ARG A 8 22.85 -19.93 7.91
C ARG A 8 23.60 -18.60 7.85
N LEU A 9 24.60 -18.50 6.98
CA LEU A 9 25.42 -17.31 6.82
C LEU A 9 24.65 -16.12 6.29
N VAL A 10 23.78 -16.28 5.29
CA VAL A 10 22.98 -15.17 4.75
C VAL A 10 21.87 -14.69 5.72
N LEU A 11 21.56 -15.47 6.75
CA LEU A 11 20.62 -15.07 7.82
C LEU A 11 21.32 -14.40 9.00
N ASN A 12 22.64 -14.54 9.14
CA ASN A 12 23.41 -13.95 10.22
C ASN A 12 23.83 -12.52 9.87
N PRO A 13 23.29 -11.47 10.50
CA PRO A 13 23.57 -10.08 10.16
C PRO A 13 25.05 -9.68 10.38
N ALA A 14 25.83 -10.49 11.10
CA ALA A 14 27.26 -10.29 11.33
C ALA A 14 28.14 -10.80 10.18
N THR A 15 27.59 -11.56 9.23
CA THR A 15 28.37 -12.12 8.11
C THR A 15 29.07 -11.00 7.33
N SER A 16 30.35 -11.23 7.02
CA SER A 16 31.16 -10.25 6.29
C SER A 16 30.75 -10.13 4.82
N THR A 17 31.01 -8.98 4.23
CA THR A 17 30.75 -8.71 2.81
C THR A 17 31.45 -9.72 1.90
N SER A 18 32.70 -10.08 2.19
CA SER A 18 33.48 -11.04 1.38
C SER A 18 32.84 -12.44 1.35
N ILE A 19 32.26 -12.89 2.47
CA ILE A 19 31.53 -14.16 2.51
C ILE A 19 30.24 -14.08 1.70
N LEU A 20 29.53 -12.95 1.74
CA LEU A 20 28.31 -12.75 0.95
C LEU A 20 28.60 -12.73 -0.56
N GLU A 21 29.73 -12.15 -0.97
CA GLU A 21 30.21 -12.18 -2.35
C GLU A 21 30.58 -13.60 -2.79
N GLU A 22 31.30 -14.36 -1.95
CA GLU A 22 31.60 -15.77 -2.22
C GLU A 22 30.33 -16.62 -2.37
N ILE A 23 29.33 -16.42 -1.50
CA ILE A 23 28.04 -17.11 -1.58
C ILE A 23 27.33 -16.75 -2.89
N PHE A 24 27.34 -15.49 -3.29
CA PHE A 24 26.73 -15.06 -4.54
C PHE A 24 27.38 -15.74 -5.74
N GLU A 25 28.70 -15.70 -5.87
CA GLU A 25 29.42 -16.30 -7.00
C GLU A 25 29.21 -17.82 -7.09
N LYS A 26 29.21 -18.53 -5.95
CA LYS A 26 28.95 -19.99 -5.93
C LYS A 26 27.54 -20.35 -6.38
N ASN A 27 26.56 -19.48 -6.16
CA ASN A 27 25.15 -19.77 -6.50
C ASN A 27 24.72 -19.13 -7.82
N ARG A 28 25.58 -18.38 -8.52
CA ARG A 28 25.24 -17.62 -9.73
C ARG A 28 24.61 -18.48 -10.85
N GLN A 29 24.98 -19.75 -10.92
CA GLN A 29 24.49 -20.69 -11.92
C GLN A 29 23.42 -21.68 -11.38
N GLU A 30 23.11 -21.63 -10.08
CA GLU A 30 22.22 -22.61 -9.45
C GLU A 30 20.77 -22.09 -9.35
N THR A 31 19.86 -22.77 -10.01
CA THR A 31 18.40 -22.46 -9.98
C THR A 31 17.73 -22.77 -8.65
N HIS A 32 18.33 -23.60 -7.79
CA HIS A 32 17.73 -24.05 -6.51
C HIS A 32 18.10 -23.20 -5.29
N ALA A 33 18.87 -22.13 -5.49
CA ALA A 33 19.36 -21.27 -4.41
C ALA A 33 18.38 -20.17 -3.96
N HIS A 34 17.06 -20.32 -4.23
CA HIS A 34 16.09 -19.25 -4.01
C HIS A 34 16.13 -18.64 -2.59
N ALA A 35 16.22 -19.47 -1.55
CA ALA A 35 16.31 -18.98 -0.17
C ALA A 35 17.59 -18.17 0.11
N ILE A 36 18.69 -18.48 -0.59
CA ILE A 36 19.95 -17.74 -0.50
C ILE A 36 19.79 -16.39 -1.17
N TRP A 37 19.15 -16.32 -2.35
CA TRP A 37 18.86 -15.07 -3.05
C TRP A 37 18.04 -14.11 -2.19
N VAL A 38 16.99 -14.62 -1.53
CA VAL A 38 16.20 -13.82 -0.59
C VAL A 38 17.07 -13.31 0.56
N GLY A 39 17.89 -14.18 1.17
CA GLY A 39 18.81 -13.80 2.24
C GLY A 39 19.78 -12.70 1.82
N LEU A 40 20.45 -12.86 0.69
CA LEU A 40 21.37 -11.85 0.13
C LEU A 40 20.65 -10.51 -0.14
N ALA A 41 19.43 -10.54 -0.67
CA ALA A 41 18.68 -9.34 -0.96
C ALA A 41 18.35 -8.49 0.26
N ILE A 42 18.06 -9.14 1.42
CA ILE A 42 17.64 -8.45 2.66
C ILE A 42 18.80 -8.24 3.65
N HIS A 43 19.96 -8.87 3.46
CA HIS A 43 21.06 -8.80 4.41
C HIS A 43 21.62 -7.37 4.51
N PRO A 44 21.86 -6.82 5.71
CA PRO A 44 22.28 -5.43 5.90
C PRO A 44 23.63 -5.09 5.23
N ARG A 45 24.57 -6.04 5.23
CA ARG A 45 25.93 -5.85 4.70
C ARG A 45 26.11 -6.25 3.23
N THR A 46 25.06 -6.65 2.53
CA THR A 46 25.17 -6.97 1.09
C THR A 46 25.47 -5.71 0.30
N PRO A 47 26.56 -5.68 -0.52
CA PRO A 47 26.85 -4.58 -1.42
C PRO A 47 25.68 -4.27 -2.35
N GLU A 48 25.48 -2.99 -2.68
CA GLU A 48 24.35 -2.57 -3.51
C GLU A 48 24.35 -3.25 -4.88
N VAL A 49 25.51 -3.35 -5.53
CA VAL A 49 25.68 -4.00 -6.83
C VAL A 49 25.24 -5.47 -6.79
N LEU A 50 25.69 -6.19 -5.76
CA LEU A 50 25.33 -7.60 -5.59
C LEU A 50 23.83 -7.76 -5.28
N ARG A 51 23.29 -6.91 -4.41
CA ARG A 51 21.87 -6.89 -4.08
C ARG A 51 21.00 -6.70 -5.32
N GLU A 52 21.36 -5.77 -6.19
CA GLU A 52 20.65 -5.51 -7.44
C GLU A 52 20.75 -6.67 -8.43
N ALA A 53 21.90 -7.34 -8.50
CA ALA A 53 22.09 -8.53 -9.33
C ALA A 53 21.21 -9.71 -8.88
N VAL A 54 20.83 -9.76 -7.61
CA VAL A 54 19.95 -10.80 -7.05
C VAL A 54 18.45 -10.57 -7.38
N PHE A 55 18.00 -9.33 -7.52
CA PHE A 55 16.57 -9.02 -7.70
C PHE A 55 15.88 -9.74 -8.86
N PRO A 56 16.50 -9.92 -10.04
CA PRO A 56 15.91 -10.67 -11.15
C PRO A 56 15.57 -12.12 -10.80
N HIS A 57 16.27 -12.75 -9.85
CA HIS A 57 16.07 -14.14 -9.44
C HIS A 57 14.97 -14.31 -8.38
N LEU A 58 14.42 -13.21 -7.83
CA LEU A 58 13.38 -13.25 -6.81
C LEU A 58 11.97 -13.28 -7.43
N PHE A 59 11.04 -14.00 -6.82
CA PHE A 59 9.63 -13.89 -7.13
C PHE A 59 9.04 -12.57 -6.60
N TRP A 60 7.89 -12.15 -7.14
CA TRP A 60 7.26 -10.90 -6.70
C TRP A 60 6.96 -10.87 -5.20
N ARG A 61 6.62 -12.02 -4.59
CA ARG A 61 6.39 -12.13 -3.14
C ARG A 61 7.66 -11.85 -2.32
N ASP A 62 8.82 -12.26 -2.82
CA ASP A 62 10.08 -12.03 -2.13
C ASP A 62 10.57 -10.60 -2.35
N LEU A 63 10.32 -10.01 -3.51
CA LEU A 63 10.52 -8.59 -3.74
C LEU A 63 9.67 -7.74 -2.77
N LEU A 64 8.46 -8.17 -2.40
CA LEU A 64 7.69 -7.51 -1.34
C LEU A 64 8.35 -7.64 0.04
N LYS A 65 9.03 -8.76 0.35
CA LYS A 65 9.83 -8.90 1.58
C LYS A 65 11.00 -7.91 1.59
N VAL A 66 11.71 -7.81 0.47
CA VAL A 66 12.80 -6.84 0.31
C VAL A 66 12.30 -5.41 0.50
N LEU A 67 11.16 -5.07 -0.10
CA LEU A 67 10.55 -3.74 0.00
C LEU A 67 10.17 -3.36 1.44
N ASN A 68 9.74 -4.35 2.24
CA ASN A 68 9.34 -4.16 3.63
C ASN A 68 10.50 -4.29 4.62
N CYS A 69 11.69 -4.69 4.19
CA CYS A 69 12.84 -4.87 5.07
C CYS A 69 13.47 -3.50 5.43
N PRO A 70 13.57 -3.13 6.72
CA PRO A 70 14.19 -1.86 7.13
C PRO A 70 15.69 -1.79 6.78
N ALA A 71 16.38 -2.93 6.75
CA ALA A 71 17.81 -3.01 6.45
C ALA A 71 18.15 -2.72 4.98
N VAL A 72 17.16 -2.70 4.08
CA VAL A 72 17.37 -2.43 2.66
C VAL A 72 17.31 -0.91 2.41
N PRO A 73 18.32 -0.32 1.76
CA PRO A 73 18.35 1.09 1.43
C PRO A 73 17.19 1.52 0.52
N GLU A 74 16.71 2.75 0.69
CA GLU A 74 15.58 3.29 -0.11
C GLU A 74 15.88 3.33 -1.62
N ARG A 75 17.15 3.51 -2.01
CA ARG A 75 17.56 3.45 -3.42
C ARG A 75 17.30 2.06 -4.03
N ALA A 76 17.66 0.99 -3.31
CA ALA A 76 17.39 -0.38 -3.72
C ALA A 76 15.88 -0.68 -3.75
N LYS A 77 15.12 -0.16 -2.77
CA LYS A 77 13.66 -0.30 -2.75
C LYS A 77 12.98 0.36 -3.96
N LYS A 78 13.49 1.48 -4.47
CA LYS A 78 12.97 2.10 -5.71
C LYS A 78 13.11 1.15 -6.90
N LYS A 79 14.28 0.51 -7.06
CA LYS A 79 14.50 -0.49 -8.12
C LYS A 79 13.60 -1.71 -7.97
N VAL A 80 13.34 -2.14 -6.73
CA VAL A 80 12.38 -3.23 -6.45
C VAL A 80 10.97 -2.84 -6.90
N VAL A 81 10.53 -1.60 -6.63
CA VAL A 81 9.22 -1.11 -7.09
C VAL A 81 9.12 -1.16 -8.62
N GLU A 82 10.12 -0.63 -9.33
CA GLU A 82 10.15 -0.67 -10.80
C GLU A 82 10.10 -2.10 -11.35
N LEU A 83 10.84 -3.01 -10.74
CA LEU A 83 10.84 -4.42 -11.14
C LEU A 83 9.48 -5.09 -10.86
N LEU A 84 8.86 -4.81 -9.72
CA LEU A 84 7.51 -5.28 -9.40
C LEU A 84 6.50 -4.78 -10.43
N GLN A 85 6.56 -3.50 -10.79
CA GLN A 85 5.67 -2.90 -11.77
C GLN A 85 5.78 -3.61 -13.12
N ARG A 86 7.00 -3.77 -13.64
CA ARG A 86 7.25 -4.47 -14.91
C ARG A 86 6.76 -5.93 -14.90
N ARG A 87 6.93 -6.63 -13.79
CA ARG A 87 6.47 -8.04 -13.68
C ARG A 87 4.96 -8.14 -13.64
N MET A 88 4.32 -7.24 -12.91
CA MET A 88 2.88 -7.25 -12.76
C MET A 88 2.13 -6.79 -14.02
N GLU A 89 2.77 -6.05 -14.94
CA GLU A 89 2.18 -5.68 -16.24
C GLU A 89 1.70 -6.88 -17.06
N ARG A 90 2.32 -8.05 -16.85
CA ARG A 90 1.99 -9.30 -17.56
C ARG A 90 1.30 -10.31 -16.66
N ALA A 91 0.94 -9.93 -15.45
CA ALA A 91 0.35 -10.82 -14.47
C ALA A 91 -1.13 -11.10 -14.78
N ALA A 92 -1.57 -12.31 -14.52
CA ALA A 92 -2.98 -12.67 -14.62
C ALA A 92 -3.80 -12.02 -13.48
N THR A 93 -5.12 -11.86 -13.68
CA THR A 93 -6.05 -11.30 -12.69
C THR A 93 -5.92 -11.93 -11.30
N GLY A 94 -5.71 -13.25 -11.24
CA GLY A 94 -5.49 -13.95 -9.97
C GLY A 94 -4.22 -13.53 -9.24
N GLU A 95 -3.14 -13.23 -9.96
CA GLU A 95 -1.89 -12.73 -9.41
C GLU A 95 -2.05 -11.29 -8.92
N TRP A 96 -2.78 -10.44 -9.66
CA TRP A 96 -3.13 -9.09 -9.22
C TRP A 96 -3.90 -9.09 -7.91
N LYS A 97 -4.90 -9.98 -7.76
CA LYS A 97 -5.65 -10.14 -6.52
C LYS A 97 -4.77 -10.59 -5.36
N ALA A 98 -3.87 -11.55 -5.60
CA ALA A 98 -2.90 -12.00 -4.59
C ALA A 98 -1.90 -10.90 -4.22
N PHE A 99 -1.45 -10.11 -5.21
CA PHE A 99 -0.57 -8.98 -5.01
C PHE A 99 -1.23 -7.86 -4.20
N ALA A 100 -2.46 -7.47 -4.53
CA ALA A 100 -3.22 -6.44 -3.82
C ALA A 100 -3.42 -6.78 -2.33
N ARG A 101 -3.62 -8.07 -1.99
CA ARG A 101 -3.70 -8.54 -0.59
C ARG A 101 -2.40 -8.43 0.18
N ALA A 102 -1.25 -8.49 -0.51
CA ALA A 102 0.07 -8.60 0.13
C ALA A 102 0.94 -7.35 0.00
N CYS A 103 0.63 -6.45 -0.93
CA CYS A 103 1.48 -5.33 -1.27
C CYS A 103 1.63 -4.32 -0.12
N ALA A 104 2.74 -3.57 -0.15
CA ALA A 104 3.04 -2.53 0.81
C ALA A 104 2.21 -1.25 0.52
N PRO A 105 1.92 -0.41 1.55
CA PRO A 105 1.12 0.81 1.38
C PRO A 105 1.65 1.78 0.31
N ARG A 106 2.95 1.82 0.09
CA ARG A 106 3.56 2.64 -0.98
C ARG A 106 3.13 2.24 -2.40
N LEU A 107 2.62 1.02 -2.58
CA LEU A 107 2.15 0.49 -3.86
C LEU A 107 0.64 0.67 -4.07
N PHE A 108 -0.12 1.02 -3.03
CA PHE A 108 -1.58 1.19 -3.13
C PHE A 108 -2.01 2.16 -4.24
N PRO A 109 -1.39 3.37 -4.39
CA PRO A 109 -1.78 4.28 -5.47
C PRO A 109 -1.53 3.72 -6.87
N TRP A 110 -0.54 2.85 -7.01
CA TRP A 110 -0.26 2.18 -8.28
C TRP A 110 -1.25 1.04 -8.55
N VAL A 111 -1.58 0.22 -7.54
CA VAL A 111 -2.60 -0.84 -7.65
C VAL A 111 -3.97 -0.26 -8.02
N MET A 112 -4.34 0.90 -7.46
CA MET A 112 -5.59 1.57 -7.78
C MET A 112 -5.73 2.05 -9.23
N LYS A 113 -4.62 2.21 -9.93
CA LYS A 113 -4.63 2.62 -11.35
C LYS A 113 -4.80 1.44 -12.32
N GLN A 114 -4.83 0.23 -11.79
CA GLN A 114 -4.97 -0.95 -12.63
C GLN A 114 -6.45 -1.21 -12.91
N ASP A 115 -6.76 -1.49 -14.17
CA ASP A 115 -8.12 -1.80 -14.64
C ASP A 115 -8.42 -3.30 -14.44
N GLU A 116 -8.41 -3.73 -13.17
CA GLU A 116 -8.65 -5.12 -12.80
C GLU A 116 -9.87 -5.23 -11.86
N PRO A 117 -10.87 -6.04 -12.23
CA PRO A 117 -12.10 -6.15 -11.45
C PRO A 117 -11.89 -6.61 -10.00
N GLY A 118 -12.49 -5.88 -9.07
CA GLY A 118 -12.52 -6.24 -7.66
C GLY A 118 -11.24 -5.91 -6.87
N LEU A 119 -10.22 -5.25 -7.47
CA LEU A 119 -9.01 -4.88 -6.75
C LEU A 119 -9.26 -3.92 -5.61
N PHE A 120 -10.21 -3.01 -5.73
CA PHE A 120 -10.52 -2.02 -4.70
C PHE A 120 -10.98 -2.68 -3.41
N GLY A 121 -11.92 -3.61 -3.49
CA GLY A 121 -12.39 -4.36 -2.31
C GLY A 121 -11.27 -5.14 -1.64
N ILE A 122 -10.44 -5.83 -2.45
CA ILE A 122 -9.29 -6.59 -1.96
C ILE A 122 -8.25 -5.68 -1.30
N LEU A 123 -8.02 -4.49 -1.86
CA LEU A 123 -7.07 -3.52 -1.31
C LEU A 123 -7.55 -2.99 0.04
N LEU A 124 -8.86 -2.75 0.21
CA LEU A 124 -9.46 -2.34 1.48
C LEU A 124 -9.34 -3.42 2.58
N GLU A 125 -9.24 -4.69 2.19
CA GLU A 125 -9.01 -5.83 3.08
C GLU A 125 -7.52 -6.17 3.31
N ASN A 126 -6.59 -5.43 2.68
CA ASN A 126 -5.17 -5.66 2.86
C ASN A 126 -4.77 -5.47 4.34
N PRO A 127 -4.09 -6.45 4.98
CA PRO A 127 -3.71 -6.36 6.39
C PRO A 127 -2.79 -5.17 6.73
N ARG A 128 -2.16 -4.58 5.71
CA ARG A 128 -1.32 -3.38 5.85
C ARG A 128 -2.07 -2.08 5.56
N MET A 129 -3.36 -2.17 5.22
CA MET A 129 -4.21 -0.98 5.10
C MET A 129 -4.48 -0.44 6.50
N THR A 130 -3.93 0.71 6.80
CA THR A 130 -4.20 1.45 8.03
C THR A 130 -5.11 2.63 7.74
N GLU A 131 -5.76 3.16 8.77
CA GLU A 131 -6.62 4.34 8.64
C GLU A 131 -5.85 5.52 8.03
N THR A 132 -4.61 5.74 8.48
CA THR A 132 -3.73 6.78 7.92
C THR A 132 -3.38 6.54 6.46
N ALA A 133 -3.11 5.27 6.07
CA ALA A 133 -2.83 4.92 4.69
C ALA A 133 -4.04 5.16 3.79
N LEU A 134 -5.23 4.79 4.26
CA LEU A 134 -6.49 4.99 3.53
C LEU A 134 -6.81 6.49 3.37
N VAL A 135 -6.66 7.30 4.42
CA VAL A 135 -6.84 8.75 4.35
C VAL A 135 -5.88 9.38 3.33
N ARG A 136 -4.60 8.99 3.33
CA ARG A 136 -3.63 9.45 2.32
C ARG A 136 -4.05 9.04 0.91
N LEU A 137 -4.60 7.84 0.76
CA LEU A 137 -5.05 7.31 -0.52
C LEU A 137 -6.26 8.08 -1.04
N ILE A 138 -7.23 8.43 -0.18
CA ILE A 138 -8.39 9.27 -0.50
C ILE A 138 -7.97 10.65 -1.02
N HIS A 139 -6.90 11.24 -0.48
CA HIS A 139 -6.37 12.52 -0.94
C HIS A 139 -5.37 12.40 -2.10
N SER A 140 -5.04 11.17 -2.53
CA SER A 140 -4.06 10.95 -3.60
C SER A 140 -4.66 11.19 -5.01
N PRO A 141 -3.81 11.43 -6.02
CA PRO A 141 -4.25 11.47 -7.42
C PRO A 141 -4.89 10.17 -7.92
N ALA A 142 -4.64 9.05 -7.25
CA ALA A 142 -5.17 7.74 -7.63
C ALA A 142 -6.61 7.49 -7.15
N MET A 143 -7.18 8.39 -6.33
CA MET A 143 -8.57 8.29 -5.85
C MET A 143 -9.55 8.38 -7.02
N THR A 144 -10.59 7.53 -7.00
CA THR A 144 -11.69 7.52 -7.96
C THR A 144 -13.05 7.55 -7.24
N PRO A 145 -14.12 8.01 -7.92
CA PRO A 145 -15.47 7.96 -7.35
C PRO A 145 -15.89 6.54 -6.94
N GLU A 146 -15.60 5.54 -7.77
CA GLU A 146 -15.95 4.13 -7.54
C GLU A 146 -15.27 3.59 -6.28
N PHE A 147 -14.02 3.97 -6.04
CA PHE A 147 -13.32 3.59 -4.81
C PHE A 147 -13.96 4.22 -3.58
N SER A 148 -14.46 5.49 -3.68
CA SER A 148 -15.15 6.13 -2.58
C SER A 148 -16.42 5.38 -2.15
N VAL A 149 -17.18 4.89 -3.12
CA VAL A 149 -18.39 4.07 -2.86
C VAL A 149 -18.00 2.79 -2.11
N GLN A 150 -16.97 2.08 -2.59
CA GLN A 150 -16.52 0.85 -1.93
C GLN A 150 -15.99 1.08 -0.50
N ILE A 151 -15.40 2.23 -0.20
CA ILE A 151 -14.98 2.58 1.16
C ILE A 151 -16.21 2.68 2.10
N VAL A 152 -17.28 3.35 1.66
CA VAL A 152 -18.49 3.54 2.46
C VAL A 152 -19.26 2.22 2.66
N ASP A 153 -19.22 1.33 1.68
CA ASP A 153 -19.83 0.00 1.77
C ASP A 153 -19.00 -1.00 2.59
N ASN A 154 -17.72 -0.70 2.82
CA ASN A 154 -16.82 -1.59 3.52
C ASN A 154 -17.00 -1.49 5.05
N ARG A 155 -17.34 -2.63 5.70
CA ARG A 155 -17.62 -2.71 7.14
C ARG A 155 -16.45 -2.25 8.03
N LEU A 156 -15.20 -2.41 7.59
CA LEU A 156 -14.01 -2.02 8.36
C LEU A 156 -13.82 -0.50 8.38
N TRP A 157 -14.23 0.19 7.29
CA TRP A 157 -13.87 1.59 7.04
C TRP A 157 -15.04 2.56 7.15
N GLN A 158 -16.29 2.11 6.87
CA GLN A 158 -17.47 2.96 6.79
C GLN A 158 -17.72 3.80 8.05
N ASN A 159 -17.33 3.30 9.24
CA ASN A 159 -17.55 3.98 10.53
C ASN A 159 -16.33 4.73 11.06
N ARG A 160 -15.20 4.72 10.34
CA ARG A 160 -13.98 5.43 10.74
C ARG A 160 -14.13 6.93 10.50
N ARG A 161 -14.09 7.71 11.57
CA ARG A 161 -14.36 9.16 11.55
C ARG A 161 -13.39 9.92 10.64
N SER A 162 -12.08 9.63 10.70
CA SER A 162 -11.10 10.27 9.85
C SER A 162 -11.28 9.92 8.36
N VAL A 163 -11.74 8.69 8.06
CA VAL A 163 -12.05 8.25 6.70
C VAL A 163 -13.27 9.01 6.18
N ARG A 164 -14.36 9.11 6.97
CA ARG A 164 -15.54 9.91 6.60
C ARG A 164 -15.18 11.36 6.35
N LYS A 165 -14.40 11.97 7.25
CA LYS A 165 -13.92 13.34 7.09
C LYS A 165 -13.13 13.49 5.78
N ALA A 166 -12.18 12.60 5.50
CA ALA A 166 -11.42 12.61 4.27
C ALA A 166 -12.29 12.49 3.01
N LEU A 167 -13.33 11.64 3.02
CA LEU A 167 -14.26 11.50 1.90
C LEU A 167 -15.06 12.76 1.62
N VAL A 168 -15.48 13.48 2.67
CA VAL A 168 -16.19 14.78 2.53
C VAL A 168 -15.29 15.85 1.89
N TYR A 169 -14.01 15.88 2.25
CA TYR A 169 -13.06 16.88 1.71
C TYR A 169 -12.43 16.50 0.37
N SER A 170 -12.56 15.25 -0.06
CA SER A 170 -11.99 14.80 -1.34
C SER A 170 -12.84 15.26 -2.53
N LYS A 171 -12.26 16.06 -3.40
CA LYS A 171 -12.91 16.49 -4.65
C LYS A 171 -13.19 15.35 -5.64
N LYS A 172 -12.60 14.18 -5.40
CA LYS A 172 -12.74 12.97 -6.23
C LYS A 172 -13.72 11.95 -5.66
N SER A 173 -14.24 12.18 -4.45
CA SER A 173 -15.30 11.34 -3.91
C SER A 173 -16.59 11.53 -4.71
N ASP A 174 -17.33 10.45 -4.89
CA ASP A 174 -18.71 10.54 -5.35
C ASP A 174 -19.53 11.42 -4.40
N LEU A 175 -20.40 12.27 -4.97
CA LEU A 175 -21.16 13.24 -4.18
C LEU A 175 -22.07 12.57 -3.16
N THR A 176 -22.74 11.47 -3.54
CA THR A 176 -23.60 10.71 -2.65
C THR A 176 -22.80 10.14 -1.48
N THR A 177 -21.62 9.60 -1.76
CA THR A 177 -20.67 9.10 -0.75
C THR A 177 -20.24 10.19 0.23
N ALA A 178 -19.93 11.39 -0.27
CA ALA A 178 -19.57 12.53 0.58
C ALA A 178 -20.76 12.95 1.48
N LEU A 179 -21.99 12.99 0.95
CA LEU A 179 -23.21 13.33 1.70
C LEU A 179 -23.54 12.29 2.78
N VAL A 180 -23.41 11.00 2.46
CA VAL A 180 -23.57 9.91 3.47
C VAL A 180 -22.51 10.01 4.57
N SER A 181 -21.28 10.36 4.20
CA SER A 181 -20.17 10.50 5.15
C SER A 181 -20.37 11.65 6.14
N LEU A 182 -21.07 12.72 5.77
CA LEU A 182 -21.42 13.84 6.66
C LEU A 182 -22.20 13.40 7.89
N LYS A 183 -23.13 12.43 7.77
CA LYS A 183 -23.96 11.97 8.87
C LYS A 183 -23.15 11.45 10.07
N GLY A 184 -21.95 10.97 9.83
CA GLY A 184 -21.05 10.45 10.86
C GLY A 184 -20.15 11.50 11.50
N LEU A 185 -20.19 12.75 11.06
CA LEU A 185 -19.36 13.82 11.62
C LEU A 185 -19.99 14.43 12.85
N THR A 186 -19.13 14.93 13.76
CA THR A 186 -19.55 15.68 14.94
C THR A 186 -19.94 17.10 14.56
N LYS A 187 -20.68 17.78 15.46
CA LYS A 187 -21.08 19.18 15.25
C LYS A 187 -19.91 20.13 15.01
N PRO A 188 -18.77 20.07 15.75
CA PRO A 188 -17.61 20.88 15.44
C PRO A 188 -17.06 20.62 14.02
N GLU A 189 -17.02 19.35 13.57
CA GLU A 189 -16.53 19.01 12.23
C GLU A 189 -17.48 19.49 11.13
N LEU A 190 -18.80 19.41 11.36
CA LEU A 190 -19.79 19.97 10.43
C LEU A 190 -19.63 21.50 10.30
N LYS A 191 -19.31 22.21 11.38
CA LYS A 191 -19.00 23.64 11.34
C LYS A 191 -17.71 23.90 10.56
N GLU A 192 -16.68 23.07 10.71
CA GLU A 192 -15.44 23.14 9.92
C GLU A 192 -15.73 22.92 8.41
N VAL A 193 -16.57 21.94 8.06
CA VAL A 193 -17.04 21.72 6.67
C VAL A 193 -17.71 22.98 6.13
N MET A 194 -18.60 23.64 6.89
CA MET A 194 -19.28 24.86 6.46
C MET A 194 -18.33 26.05 6.22
N SER A 195 -17.22 26.13 6.94
CA SER A 195 -16.21 27.17 6.73
C SER A 195 -15.33 26.94 5.51
N THR A 196 -15.46 25.77 4.85
CA THR A 196 -14.64 25.39 3.70
C THR A 196 -15.38 25.68 2.38
N PHE A 197 -15.30 26.91 1.90
CA PHE A 197 -16.03 27.40 0.72
C PHE A 197 -15.69 26.69 -0.62
N THR A 198 -14.66 25.84 -0.64
CA THR A 198 -14.25 25.10 -1.86
C THR A 198 -15.01 23.79 -2.07
N LEU A 199 -15.88 23.43 -1.15
CA LEU A 199 -16.70 22.20 -1.24
C LEU A 199 -17.96 22.44 -2.08
N HIS A 200 -18.51 21.33 -2.59
CA HIS A 200 -19.73 21.38 -3.39
C HIS A 200 -20.91 21.99 -2.58
N PRO A 201 -21.74 22.89 -3.15
CA PRO A 201 -22.81 23.58 -2.43
C PRO A 201 -23.77 22.63 -1.68
N LEU A 202 -24.11 21.47 -2.25
CA LEU A 202 -24.96 20.47 -1.59
C LEU A 202 -24.32 19.90 -0.30
N ILE A 203 -23.00 19.77 -0.25
CA ILE A 203 -22.31 19.34 0.98
C ILE A 203 -22.48 20.40 2.06
N LEU A 204 -22.30 21.69 1.72
CA LEU A 204 -22.45 22.79 2.67
C LEU A 204 -23.89 22.92 3.17
N MET A 205 -24.88 22.81 2.28
CA MET A 205 -26.31 22.85 2.65
C MET A 205 -26.66 21.67 3.56
N SER A 206 -26.22 20.47 3.24
CA SER A 206 -26.48 19.27 4.05
C SER A 206 -25.80 19.33 5.40
N ALA A 207 -24.57 19.87 5.48
CA ALA A 207 -23.88 20.09 6.76
C ALA A 207 -24.66 21.07 7.65
N LYS A 208 -25.20 22.17 7.09
CA LYS A 208 -26.04 23.14 7.80
C LYS A 208 -27.30 22.48 8.33
N ALA A 209 -28.02 21.69 7.53
CA ALA A 209 -29.23 20.96 7.93
C ALA A 209 -28.94 19.98 9.09
N LEU A 210 -27.84 19.22 9.00
CA LEU A 210 -27.44 18.29 10.05
C LEU A 210 -27.06 18.98 11.37
N ILE A 211 -26.51 20.20 11.33
CA ILE A 211 -26.25 21.00 12.55
C ILE A 211 -27.57 21.40 13.20
N SER A 212 -28.52 21.95 12.41
CA SER A 212 -29.86 22.32 12.92
C SER A 212 -30.61 21.14 13.54
N GLU A 213 -30.57 19.96 12.90
CA GLU A 213 -31.16 18.73 13.43
C GLU A 213 -30.54 18.30 14.77
N LYS A 214 -29.22 18.39 14.90
CA LYS A 214 -28.49 18.09 16.15
C LYS A 214 -28.73 19.12 17.28
N ASP A 215 -29.13 20.34 16.95
CA ASP A 215 -29.52 21.36 17.91
C ASP A 215 -30.94 21.17 18.41
N GLY A 216 -31.86 20.72 17.56
CA GLY A 216 -33.27 20.46 17.92
C GLY A 216 -33.49 19.17 18.72
N ARG A 217 -32.51 18.29 18.82
CA ARG A 217 -32.60 17.05 19.61
C ARG A 217 -32.08 17.18 21.06
N LYS A 218 -31.80 18.38 21.52
CA LYS A 218 -31.49 18.73 22.93
C LYS A 218 -32.78 19.19 23.63
#